data_69a355968cd73a41f8ef772f4b7dbea8
#
_entry.id   69a355968cd73a41f8ef772f4b7dbea8
#
_cell.length_a   1.000
_cell.length_b   1.000
_cell.length_c   1.000
_cell.angle_alpha   90.00
_cell.angle_beta   90.00
_cell.angle_gamma   90.00
#
_symmetry.space_group_name_H-M   'P 1'
#
loop_
_entity.id
_entity.type
_entity.pdbx_description
1 polymer ?
#
loop_
_entity_poly.entity_id
_entity_poly.type
_entity_poly.pdbx_seq_one_letter_code
_entity_poly.pdbx_strand_id
1 'polypeptide(L)'
;MSIIKNVLIEELERNQEMQKSYKEQIEALPKWKIILKKIKKRKYYYLLYRDHGKVKTDYLGPEDKFNPDEIQKNIDKRRYFQEMLSKLQLEEKEIRKAIR
;
A
#
# COMPACT_ATOMS: atom_id res chain seq x y z
N MET A 1 -3.80 19.93 -34.55
CA MET A 1 -3.39 19.27 -33.30
C MET A 1 -2.35 18.18 -33.58
N SER A 2 -1.39 18.03 -32.69
CA SER A 2 -0.37 17.01 -32.84
C SER A 2 -0.93 15.63 -32.38
N ILE A 3 -0.66 14.60 -33.18
CA ILE A 3 -1.01 13.20 -32.80
C ILE A 3 -0.32 12.82 -31.51
N ILE A 4 0.95 13.22 -31.34
CA ILE A 4 1.74 12.94 -30.14
C ILE A 4 1.07 13.57 -28.91
N LYS A 5 0.61 14.80 -29.00
CA LYS A 5 -0.07 15.49 -27.91
C LYS A 5 -1.36 14.77 -27.52
N ASN A 6 -2.13 14.30 -28.49
CA ASN A 6 -3.36 13.54 -28.23
C ASN A 6 -3.06 12.20 -27.53
N VAL A 7 -2.00 11.51 -27.94
CA VAL A 7 -1.55 10.26 -27.28
C VAL A 7 -1.16 10.53 -25.83
N LEU A 8 -0.45 11.63 -25.58
CA LEU A 8 -0.05 12.00 -24.21
C LEU A 8 -1.26 12.33 -23.34
N ILE A 9 -2.28 12.98 -23.89
CA ILE A 9 -3.52 13.26 -23.17
C ILE A 9 -4.24 11.97 -22.80
N GLU A 10 -4.32 11.02 -23.72
CA GLU A 10 -4.91 9.70 -23.46
C GLU A 10 -4.12 8.94 -22.38
N GLU A 11 -2.80 9.00 -22.42
CA GLU A 11 -1.96 8.38 -21.40
C GLU A 11 -2.15 9.04 -20.03
N LEU A 12 -2.34 10.34 -20.00
CA LEU A 12 -2.62 11.05 -18.75
C LEU A 12 -3.95 10.58 -18.14
N GLU A 13 -4.99 10.46 -18.96
CA GLU A 13 -6.29 9.96 -18.50
C GLU A 13 -6.19 8.55 -17.95
N ARG A 14 -5.50 7.66 -18.66
CA ARG A 14 -5.28 6.29 -18.22
C ARG A 14 -4.52 6.26 -16.89
N ASN A 15 -3.48 7.06 -16.78
CA ASN A 15 -2.67 7.16 -15.56
C ASN A 15 -3.54 7.57 -14.37
N GLN A 16 -4.38 8.60 -14.55
CA GLN A 16 -5.26 9.09 -13.49
C GLN A 16 -6.30 8.07 -13.06
N GLU A 17 -6.86 7.31 -13.99
CA GLU A 17 -7.78 6.22 -13.68
C GLU A 17 -7.10 5.11 -12.88
N MET A 18 -5.87 4.75 -13.25
CA MET A 18 -5.09 3.76 -12.53
C MET A 18 -4.75 4.23 -11.11
N GLN A 19 -4.38 5.51 -10.97
CA GLN A 19 -4.13 6.10 -9.65
C GLN A 19 -5.37 6.01 -8.76
N LYS A 20 -6.53 6.34 -9.31
CA LYS A 20 -7.78 6.25 -8.57
C LYS A 20 -8.05 4.82 -8.11
N SER A 21 -7.87 3.86 -8.98
CA SER A 21 -8.06 2.44 -8.66
C SER A 21 -7.12 2.00 -7.53
N TYR A 22 -5.84 2.34 -7.60
CA TYR A 22 -4.89 1.98 -6.54
C TYR A 22 -5.21 2.67 -5.21
N LYS A 23 -5.63 3.92 -5.23
CA LYS A 23 -6.06 4.63 -4.01
C LYS A 23 -7.23 3.91 -3.33
N GLU A 24 -8.22 3.50 -4.11
CA GLU A 24 -9.37 2.76 -3.61
C GLU A 24 -8.96 1.42 -2.99
N GLN A 25 -8.07 0.69 -3.66
CA GLN A 25 -7.56 -0.59 -3.16
C GLN A 25 -6.73 -0.43 -1.89
N ILE A 26 -5.92 0.63 -1.81
CA ILE A 26 -5.14 0.92 -0.60
C ILE A 26 -6.07 1.22 0.59
N GLU A 27 -7.11 2.02 0.37
CA GLU A 27 -8.08 2.35 1.42
C GLU A 27 -8.88 1.14 1.90
N ALA A 28 -9.13 0.18 1.01
CA ALA A 28 -9.85 -1.05 1.35
C ALA A 28 -9.01 -2.02 2.18
N LEU A 29 -7.69 -1.86 2.21
CA LEU A 29 -6.79 -2.72 2.96
C LEU A 29 -6.42 -2.09 4.30
N PRO A 30 -6.35 -2.88 5.38
CA PRO A 30 -6.02 -2.34 6.69
C PRO A 30 -4.56 -1.91 6.79
N LYS A 31 -4.31 -0.88 7.61
CA LYS A 31 -2.97 -0.40 7.93
C LYS A 31 -2.42 -1.18 9.12
N TRP A 32 -2.00 -2.39 8.87
CA TRP A 32 -1.48 -3.29 9.88
C TRP A 32 0.03 -3.39 9.83
N LYS A 33 0.62 -3.68 10.99
CA LYS A 33 2.03 -4.06 11.12
C LYS A 33 2.12 -5.23 12.10
N ILE A 34 2.92 -6.23 11.74
CA ILE A 34 3.21 -7.35 12.64
C ILE A 34 4.48 -7.03 13.40
N ILE A 35 4.42 -7.18 14.72
CA ILE A 35 5.61 -7.05 15.58
C ILE A 35 5.83 -8.35 16.33
N LEU A 36 7.11 -8.67 16.53
CA LEU A 36 7.55 -9.81 17.30
C LEU A 36 8.18 -9.30 18.59
N LYS A 37 7.56 -9.60 19.72
CA LYS A 37 8.07 -9.19 21.03
C LYS A 37 8.65 -10.38 21.77
N LYS A 38 9.84 -10.18 22.33
CA LYS A 38 10.48 -11.18 23.18
C LYS A 38 10.11 -10.89 24.64
N ILE A 39 9.44 -11.84 25.27
CA ILE A 39 9.09 -11.79 26.69
C ILE A 39 9.74 -12.98 27.37
N LYS A 40 10.74 -12.72 28.28
CA LYS A 40 11.59 -13.74 28.86
C LYS A 40 12.35 -14.50 27.76
N LYS A 41 12.13 -15.80 27.59
CA LYS A 41 12.83 -16.63 26.59
C LYS A 41 11.98 -16.95 25.38
N ARG A 42 10.74 -16.43 25.29
CA ARG A 42 9.81 -16.74 24.21
C ARG A 42 9.45 -15.50 23.43
N LYS A 43 9.12 -15.69 22.15
CA LYS A 43 8.69 -14.62 21.26
C LYS A 43 7.20 -14.76 20.93
N TYR A 44 6.53 -13.64 20.80
CA TYR A 44 5.09 -13.59 20.56
C TYR A 44 4.78 -12.57 19.49
N TYR A 45 3.85 -12.91 18.59
CA TYR A 45 3.38 -12.01 17.55
C TYR A 45 2.27 -11.10 18.06
N TYR A 46 2.35 -9.84 17.70
CA TYR A 46 1.32 -8.83 17.96
C TYR A 46 0.98 -8.10 16.68
N LEU A 47 -0.29 -7.72 16.54
CA LEU A 47 -0.75 -6.87 15.46
C LEU A 47 -0.79 -5.43 15.95
N LEU A 48 -0.08 -4.55 15.27
CA LEU A 48 -0.08 -3.11 15.54
C LEU A 48 -1.00 -2.43 14.54
N TYR A 49 -1.95 -1.64 15.00
CA TYR A 49 -2.87 -0.90 14.15
C TYR A 49 -3.34 0.38 14.82
N ARG A 50 -4.00 1.25 14.06
CA ARG A 50 -4.60 2.47 14.60
C ARG A 50 -6.12 2.34 14.62
N ASP A 51 -6.71 2.76 15.72
CA ASP A 51 -8.15 2.82 15.90
C ASP A 51 -8.50 4.21 16.46
N HIS A 52 -9.25 4.98 15.67
CA HIS A 52 -9.64 6.36 16.02
C HIS A 52 -8.43 7.23 16.42
N GLY A 53 -7.34 7.12 15.67
CA GLY A 53 -6.11 7.87 15.90
C GLY A 53 -5.21 7.33 17.01
N LYS A 54 -5.63 6.31 17.73
CA LYS A 54 -4.83 5.69 18.79
C LYS A 54 -4.15 4.41 18.28
N VAL A 55 -2.90 4.22 18.68
CA VAL A 55 -2.15 3.00 18.38
C VAL A 55 -2.60 1.90 19.34
N LYS A 56 -3.01 0.78 18.78
CA LYS A 56 -3.41 -0.42 19.53
C LYS A 56 -2.61 -1.62 19.09
N THR A 57 -2.46 -2.57 20.01
CA THR A 57 -1.81 -3.85 19.73
C THR A 57 -2.72 -4.98 20.18
N ASP A 58 -2.89 -5.98 19.32
CA ASP A 58 -3.62 -7.20 19.64
C ASP A 58 -2.66 -8.39 19.65
N TYR A 59 -2.79 -9.23 20.64
CA TYR A 59 -2.02 -10.46 20.72
C TYR A 59 -2.49 -11.45 19.65
N LEU A 60 -1.55 -11.98 18.86
CA LEU A 60 -1.84 -12.96 17.81
C LEU A 60 -1.51 -14.40 18.26
N GLY A 61 -0.37 -14.61 18.89
CA GLY A 61 0.04 -15.92 19.31
C GLY A 61 1.55 -16.06 19.47
N PRO A 62 2.00 -17.19 20.04
CA PRO A 62 3.43 -17.45 20.16
C PRO A 62 4.04 -17.74 18.79
N GLU A 63 5.31 -17.41 18.63
CA GLU A 63 6.05 -17.57 17.37
C GLU A 63 5.97 -18.99 16.81
N ASP A 64 6.03 -19.99 17.68
CA ASP A 64 6.06 -21.40 17.29
C ASP A 64 4.68 -21.98 16.91
N LYS A 65 3.59 -21.26 17.18
CA LYS A 65 2.22 -21.77 16.94
C LYS A 65 1.40 -20.91 15.99
N PHE A 66 1.71 -19.65 15.87
CA PHE A 66 0.95 -18.72 15.02
C PHE A 66 1.63 -18.53 13.67
N ASN A 67 0.85 -18.63 12.60
CA ASN A 67 1.35 -18.36 11.24
C ASN A 67 0.88 -16.98 10.79
N PRO A 68 1.80 -16.00 10.64
CA PRO A 68 1.44 -14.64 10.26
C PRO A 68 1.24 -14.44 8.74
N ASP A 69 1.36 -15.49 7.93
CA ASP A 69 1.44 -15.38 6.48
C ASP A 69 0.23 -14.67 5.84
N GLU A 70 -0.99 -14.97 6.30
CA GLU A 70 -2.19 -14.35 5.73
C GLU A 70 -2.24 -12.84 6.00
N ILE A 71 -1.89 -12.46 7.24
CA ILE A 71 -1.83 -11.04 7.61
C ILE A 71 -0.71 -10.36 6.82
N GLN A 72 0.44 -11.01 6.71
CA GLN A 72 1.58 -10.49 5.98
C GLN A 72 1.27 -10.30 4.50
N LYS A 73 0.50 -11.17 3.89
CA LYS A 73 0.05 -11.01 2.49
C LYS A 73 -0.73 -9.72 2.29
N ASN A 74 -1.62 -9.39 3.21
CA ASN A 74 -2.39 -8.15 3.13
C ASN A 74 -1.50 -6.91 3.31
N ILE A 75 -0.53 -6.99 4.22
CA ILE A 75 0.45 -5.92 4.43
C ILE A 75 1.28 -5.70 3.18
N ASP A 76 1.77 -6.79 2.57
CA ASP A 76 2.60 -6.74 1.37
C ASP A 76 1.80 -6.23 0.17
N LYS A 77 0.55 -6.65 0.04
CA LYS A 77 -0.35 -6.20 -1.03
C LYS A 77 -0.60 -4.70 -0.96
N ARG A 78 -0.84 -4.18 0.23
CA ARG A 78 -1.03 -2.75 0.44
C ARG A 78 0.23 -1.97 0.08
N ARG A 79 1.38 -2.47 0.49
CA ARG A 79 2.69 -1.86 0.16
C ARG A 79 2.92 -1.84 -1.36
N TYR A 80 2.61 -2.95 -2.03
CA TYR A 80 2.72 -3.03 -3.49
C TYR A 80 1.87 -1.97 -4.18
N PHE A 81 0.61 -1.80 -3.76
CA PHE A 81 -0.26 -0.78 -4.32
C PHE A 81 0.26 0.63 -4.07
N GLN A 82 0.83 0.88 -2.90
CA GLN A 82 1.45 2.18 -2.58
C GLN A 82 2.66 2.46 -3.48
N GLU A 83 3.48 1.46 -3.75
CA GLU A 83 4.62 1.59 -4.66
C GLU A 83 4.16 1.88 -6.09
N MET A 84 3.14 1.18 -6.56
CA MET A 84 2.58 1.41 -7.90
C MET A 84 1.97 2.81 -8.02
N LEU A 85 1.26 3.25 -6.99
CA LEU A 85 0.70 4.61 -6.96
C LEU A 85 1.81 5.66 -7.05
N SER A 86 2.90 5.48 -6.32
CA SER A 86 4.04 6.40 -6.37
C SER A 86 4.66 6.47 -7.76
N LYS A 87 4.81 5.33 -8.43
CA LYS A 87 5.33 5.27 -9.80
C LYS A 87 4.42 6.01 -10.78
N LEU A 88 3.10 5.82 -10.64
CA LEU A 88 2.12 6.52 -11.48
C LEU A 88 2.14 8.03 -11.26
N GLN A 89 2.34 8.47 -10.04
CA GLN A 89 2.45 9.89 -9.72
C GLN A 89 3.67 10.54 -10.37
N LEU A 90 4.80 9.83 -10.40
CA LEU A 90 6.00 10.27 -11.11
C LEU A 90 5.78 10.32 -12.62
N GLU A 91 5.15 9.28 -13.18
CA GLU A 91 4.80 9.23 -14.60
C GLU A 91 3.87 10.36 -14.99
N GLU A 92 2.88 10.67 -14.15
CA GLU A 92 1.96 11.79 -14.39
C GLU A 92 2.72 13.11 -14.54
N LYS A 93 3.70 13.36 -13.68
CA LYS A 93 4.54 14.56 -13.76
C LYS A 93 5.29 14.64 -15.09
N GLU A 94 5.83 13.52 -15.55
CA GLU A 94 6.54 13.46 -16.82
C GLU A 94 5.61 13.71 -18.01
N ILE A 95 4.43 13.08 -18.00
CA ILE A 95 3.41 13.29 -19.05
C ILE A 95 3.00 14.76 -19.11
N ARG A 96 2.73 15.38 -17.97
CA ARG A 96 2.33 16.79 -17.90
C ARG A 96 3.41 17.72 -18.43
N LYS A 97 4.67 17.44 -18.17
CA LYS A 97 5.79 18.21 -18.73
C LYS A 97 5.84 18.08 -20.26
N ALA A 98 5.57 16.90 -20.79
CA ALA A 98 5.63 16.62 -22.22
C ALA A 98 4.45 17.28 -22.99
N ILE A 99 3.32 17.52 -22.32
CA ILE A 99 2.14 18.16 -22.93
C ILE A 99 2.32 19.68 -23.08
N ARG A 100 3.10 20.32 -22.24
CA ARG A 100 3.32 21.77 -22.24
C ARG A 100 3.79 22.33 -23.58
#